data_4ed8d40cb8f7c02bb4da9bc05068b639
#
_entry.id   4ed8d40cb8f7c02bb4da9bc05068b639
#
_cell.length_a   1.000
_cell.length_b   1.000
_cell.length_c   1.000
_cell.angle_alpha   90.00
_cell.angle_beta   90.00
_cell.angle_gamma   90.00
#
_symmetry.space_group_name_H-M   'P 1'
#
loop_
_entity.id
_entity.type
_entity.pdbx_description
1 polymer ?
#
loop_
_entity_poly.entity_id
_entity_poly.type
_entity_poly.pdbx_seq_one_letter_code
_entity_poly.pdbx_strand_id
1 'polypeptide(L)'
;MATVASKQSQNSMLSNIWGWITTVDHKRIGILYGVTAFVMFLVAGIEAGIMRWQLSMPGLDVVSPDVYNQMFTMHGTTMVFFAIMPLNAAFFNYIIPLAIGARDVAFPRLNAFSYWTFLAAVLFMNFGFVVGAVPDGGWFAYAPLSEQPYSTNQGMEFWSIGLMLAAVSSAVAGLNFIVTIVNLRAPGMSLMRMPVFIWMSFVVQILLAFAIPVIAVGLIELTMDRLFGTVFFKPSAGGDPILWQHLFWIFGHPEVYILILPPMGIISDVLPAFSKKPLFGYPFIVFSGIAIGLMGWAVWSHHMFTVGLGPIAVSVFTITTMLIAVPTGVKIFNWIGTLWGGSIEYKTPMLFAVGFIAMFIIGGLSGVSHAVAPSDYQQQDTYYIIAHIHYVLFGGAILGIFSGIYFWFPKVTGKLLNEKLGKYHFWITFVGMNLTFFPMHYLGMNGMPRRIYTYATEYGWDNLNALSSFGYVILFIAMVIFIVNVITSLKSGEDAGHDPWNAPGLEWTIASPPPVYNFSDLPVVEGRDPYWIIKRRAIAEGKELPGPQALVDPSTVHLPDPSYWPAFTSLGLLIFATGFMIEIPVWFVKYPIAIVGGLLVFVGILAWSNEPITREKNH
;
A
#
# COMPACT_ATOMS: atom_id res chain seq x y z
N MET A 1 26.73 22.02 -38.91
CA MET A 1 25.35 22.24 -38.49
C MET A 1 24.45 21.39 -39.39
N ALA A 2 24.02 20.25 -38.92
CA ALA A 2 23.03 19.43 -39.59
C ALA A 2 22.12 18.90 -38.48
N THR A 3 20.93 19.45 -38.43
CA THR A 3 19.82 19.08 -37.55
C THR A 3 19.39 17.66 -37.86
N VAL A 4 19.74 16.70 -36.99
CA VAL A 4 19.10 15.39 -36.97
C VAL A 4 17.73 15.57 -36.32
N ALA A 5 16.75 15.94 -37.12
CA ALA A 5 15.36 15.84 -36.74
C ALA A 5 15.02 14.35 -36.63
N SER A 6 14.94 13.84 -35.41
CA SER A 6 14.42 12.51 -35.15
C SER A 6 12.99 12.45 -35.68
N LYS A 7 12.73 11.59 -36.66
CA LYS A 7 11.39 11.17 -37.04
C LYS A 7 10.73 10.56 -35.81
N GLN A 8 10.01 11.37 -35.03
CA GLN A 8 8.96 10.83 -34.14
C GLN A 8 7.93 10.18 -35.08
N SER A 9 7.99 8.87 -35.23
CA SER A 9 6.87 8.11 -35.77
C SER A 9 5.67 8.47 -34.91
N GLN A 10 4.60 8.97 -35.53
CA GLN A 10 3.31 9.10 -34.85
C GLN A 10 2.88 7.68 -34.44
N ASN A 11 3.27 7.25 -33.24
CA ASN A 11 2.79 6.00 -32.68
C ASN A 11 1.27 6.10 -32.58
N SER A 12 0.55 5.19 -33.20
CA SER A 12 -0.90 5.14 -33.11
C SER A 12 -1.30 4.95 -31.63
N MET A 13 -2.49 5.41 -31.24
CA MET A 13 -3.02 5.21 -29.88
C MET A 13 -2.93 3.73 -29.45
N LEU A 14 -3.21 2.82 -30.39
CA LEU A 14 -3.12 1.36 -30.16
C LEU A 14 -1.67 0.91 -29.85
N SER A 15 -0.68 1.45 -30.55
CA SER A 15 0.73 1.15 -30.28
C SER A 15 1.16 1.61 -28.89
N ASN A 16 0.67 2.78 -28.46
CA ASN A 16 0.94 3.27 -27.10
C ASN A 16 0.30 2.37 -26.03
N ILE A 17 -0.99 2.00 -26.19
CA ILE A 17 -1.67 1.09 -25.27
C ILE A 17 -0.95 -0.25 -25.21
N TRP A 18 -0.57 -0.81 -26.35
CA TRP A 18 0.16 -2.07 -26.42
C TRP A 18 1.50 -1.98 -25.69
N GLY A 19 2.21 -0.86 -25.82
CA GLY A 19 3.47 -0.59 -25.12
C GLY A 19 3.31 -0.52 -23.57
N TRP A 20 2.12 -0.19 -23.06
CA TRP A 20 1.81 -0.27 -21.62
C TRP A 20 1.42 -1.68 -21.19
N ILE A 21 0.71 -2.43 -22.03
CA ILE A 21 0.30 -3.80 -21.72
C ILE A 21 1.50 -4.74 -21.66
N THR A 22 2.46 -4.57 -22.54
CA THR A 22 3.63 -5.46 -22.68
C THR A 22 4.85 -4.98 -21.88
N THR A 23 4.75 -3.86 -21.17
CA THR A 23 5.89 -3.28 -20.46
C THR A 23 6.42 -4.20 -19.37
N VAL A 24 7.75 -4.25 -19.27
CA VAL A 24 8.49 -4.88 -18.18
C VAL A 24 9.32 -3.86 -17.39
N ASP A 25 9.31 -2.58 -17.81
CA ASP A 25 10.00 -1.47 -17.13
C ASP A 25 9.34 -1.23 -15.75
N HIS A 26 10.12 -1.41 -14.70
CA HIS A 26 9.68 -1.25 -13.31
C HIS A 26 9.05 0.12 -13.03
N LYS A 27 9.49 1.19 -13.71
CA LYS A 27 8.96 2.55 -13.55
C LYS A 27 7.53 2.67 -14.08
N ARG A 28 7.27 2.11 -15.27
CA ARG A 28 5.92 2.08 -15.85
C ARG A 28 4.99 1.20 -15.02
N ILE A 29 5.48 0.06 -14.54
CA ILE A 29 4.71 -0.82 -13.63
C ILE A 29 4.40 -0.08 -12.33
N GLY A 30 5.34 0.67 -11.76
CA GLY A 30 5.11 1.52 -10.60
C GLY A 30 4.03 2.58 -10.83
N ILE A 31 4.01 3.22 -12.00
CA ILE A 31 2.95 4.18 -12.38
C ILE A 31 1.59 3.47 -12.50
N LEU A 32 1.53 2.28 -13.11
CA LEU A 32 0.30 1.50 -13.23
C LEU A 32 -0.26 1.12 -11.85
N TYR A 33 0.57 0.64 -10.92
CA TYR A 33 0.18 0.41 -9.53
C TYR A 33 -0.32 1.69 -8.87
N GLY A 34 0.42 2.79 -8.99
CA GLY A 34 0.08 4.06 -8.35
C GLY A 34 -1.26 4.63 -8.83
N VAL A 35 -1.51 4.62 -10.14
CA VAL A 35 -2.77 5.10 -10.72
C VAL A 35 -3.94 4.21 -10.30
N THR A 36 -3.81 2.88 -10.45
CA THR A 36 -4.89 1.95 -10.07
C THR A 36 -5.21 2.05 -8.58
N ALA A 37 -4.20 2.05 -7.72
CA ALA A 37 -4.37 2.14 -6.28
C ALA A 37 -4.97 3.50 -5.85
N PHE A 38 -4.58 4.60 -6.51
CA PHE A 38 -5.16 5.91 -6.23
C PHE A 38 -6.64 5.98 -6.65
N VAL A 39 -7.03 5.38 -7.77
CA VAL A 39 -8.44 5.25 -8.16
C VAL A 39 -9.21 4.45 -7.09
N MET A 40 -8.66 3.34 -6.62
CA MET A 40 -9.30 2.54 -5.58
C MET A 40 -9.35 3.27 -4.23
N PHE A 41 -8.37 4.10 -3.91
CA PHE A 41 -8.42 4.99 -2.75
C PHE A 41 -9.60 5.97 -2.83
N LEU A 42 -9.87 6.52 -4.01
CA LEU A 42 -11.03 7.41 -4.22
C LEU A 42 -12.36 6.65 -4.12
N VAL A 43 -12.44 5.44 -4.71
CA VAL A 43 -13.64 4.58 -4.61
C VAL A 43 -13.96 4.27 -3.15
N ALA A 44 -12.99 3.77 -2.40
CA ALA A 44 -13.19 3.47 -0.97
C ALA A 44 -13.44 4.75 -0.13
N GLY A 45 -12.90 5.90 -0.55
CA GLY A 45 -13.22 7.19 0.04
C GLY A 45 -14.70 7.56 -0.15
N ILE A 46 -15.29 7.29 -1.31
CA ILE A 46 -16.73 7.50 -1.57
C ILE A 46 -17.57 6.57 -0.70
N GLU A 47 -17.20 5.29 -0.58
CA GLU A 47 -17.87 4.32 0.30
C GLU A 47 -17.89 4.82 1.76
N ALA A 48 -16.77 5.37 2.26
CA ALA A 48 -16.71 6.02 3.57
C ALA A 48 -17.64 7.24 3.66
N GLY A 49 -17.75 8.02 2.59
CA GLY A 49 -18.64 9.17 2.51
C GLY A 49 -20.12 8.80 2.66
N ILE A 50 -20.54 7.72 2.02
CA ILE A 50 -21.90 7.18 2.15
C ILE A 50 -22.17 6.78 3.61
N MET A 51 -21.23 6.08 4.25
CA MET A 51 -21.36 5.71 5.66
C MET A 51 -21.43 6.94 6.58
N ARG A 52 -20.61 7.96 6.33
CA ARG A 52 -20.61 9.20 7.13
C ARG A 52 -21.90 10.00 6.90
N TRP A 53 -22.45 10.00 5.71
CA TRP A 53 -23.75 10.59 5.44
C TRP A 53 -24.85 9.87 6.23
N GLN A 54 -24.92 8.55 6.14
CA GLN A 54 -25.89 7.71 6.87
C GLN A 54 -25.85 7.98 8.40
N LEU A 55 -24.67 8.18 8.96
CA LEU A 55 -24.50 8.40 10.40
C LEU A 55 -24.40 9.89 10.82
N SER A 56 -24.66 10.82 9.90
CA SER A 56 -24.54 12.26 10.22
C SER A 56 -25.59 12.77 11.20
N MET A 57 -26.74 12.13 11.24
CA MET A 57 -27.86 12.38 12.18
C MET A 57 -28.52 11.06 12.58
N PRO A 58 -29.14 11.01 13.77
CA PRO A 58 -29.86 9.82 14.22
C PRO A 58 -31.07 9.50 13.31
N GLY A 59 -31.34 8.23 13.10
CA GLY A 59 -32.51 7.76 12.37
C GLY A 59 -32.53 8.08 10.86
N LEU A 60 -31.39 8.52 10.27
CA LEU A 60 -31.33 8.68 8.82
C LEU A 60 -31.47 7.32 8.10
N ASP A 61 -32.11 7.38 6.92
CA ASP A 61 -32.31 6.24 6.02
C ASP A 61 -31.81 6.59 4.60
N VAL A 62 -30.50 6.81 4.48
CA VAL A 62 -29.81 7.14 3.21
C VAL A 62 -29.61 5.88 2.39
N VAL A 63 -29.26 4.77 3.05
CA VAL A 63 -29.05 3.45 2.46
C VAL A 63 -29.67 2.38 3.35
N SER A 64 -30.04 1.22 2.75
CA SER A 64 -30.50 0.08 3.55
C SER A 64 -29.40 -0.51 4.44
N PRO A 65 -29.74 -1.25 5.50
CA PRO A 65 -28.76 -1.95 6.34
C PRO A 65 -27.81 -2.84 5.55
N ASP A 66 -28.31 -3.56 4.54
CA ASP A 66 -27.50 -4.44 3.70
C ASP A 66 -26.48 -3.64 2.87
N VAL A 67 -26.91 -2.54 2.25
CA VAL A 67 -26.00 -1.65 1.52
C VAL A 67 -24.97 -1.03 2.47
N TYR A 68 -25.37 -0.67 3.69
CA TYR A 68 -24.43 -0.16 4.68
C TYR A 68 -23.35 -1.20 5.05
N ASN A 69 -23.76 -2.49 5.23
CA ASN A 69 -22.85 -3.59 5.49
C ASN A 69 -21.88 -3.82 4.32
N GLN A 70 -22.35 -3.70 3.08
CA GLN A 70 -21.51 -3.74 1.89
C GLN A 70 -20.51 -2.56 1.87
N MET A 71 -20.94 -1.34 2.19
CA MET A 71 -20.08 -0.16 2.18
C MET A 71 -18.93 -0.27 3.19
N PHE A 72 -19.19 -0.66 4.45
CA PHE A 72 -18.07 -0.78 5.40
C PHE A 72 -17.15 -1.96 5.07
N THR A 73 -17.67 -3.04 4.49
CA THR A 73 -16.88 -4.18 4.05
C THR A 73 -15.95 -3.80 2.91
N MET A 74 -16.49 -3.17 1.88
CA MET A 74 -15.74 -2.76 0.70
C MET A 74 -14.75 -1.63 1.03
N HIS A 75 -15.16 -0.63 1.82
CA HIS A 75 -14.26 0.43 2.29
C HIS A 75 -13.01 -0.15 2.98
N GLY A 76 -13.21 -1.03 3.97
CA GLY A 76 -12.09 -1.62 4.69
C GLY A 76 -11.19 -2.49 3.80
N THR A 77 -11.81 -3.38 3.01
CA THR A 77 -11.09 -4.28 2.10
C THR A 77 -10.32 -3.50 1.03
N THR A 78 -10.98 -2.53 0.40
CA THR A 78 -10.38 -1.74 -0.68
C THR A 78 -9.25 -0.84 -0.16
N MET A 79 -9.44 -0.17 0.99
CA MET A 79 -8.40 0.69 1.57
C MET A 79 -7.13 -0.08 1.92
N VAL A 80 -7.26 -1.28 2.49
CA VAL A 80 -6.13 -2.11 2.89
C VAL A 80 -5.47 -2.73 1.66
N PHE A 81 -6.20 -3.55 0.90
CA PHE A 81 -5.63 -4.43 -0.13
C PHE A 81 -5.51 -3.80 -1.52
N PHE A 82 -6.33 -2.81 -1.85
CA PHE A 82 -6.36 -2.24 -3.20
C PHE A 82 -5.94 -0.76 -3.26
N ALA A 83 -5.74 -0.10 -2.10
CA ALA A 83 -5.26 1.26 -2.04
C ALA A 83 -3.89 1.36 -1.34
N ILE A 84 -3.80 1.25 -0.01
CA ILE A 84 -2.55 1.55 0.73
C ILE A 84 -1.43 0.58 0.36
N MET A 85 -1.69 -0.72 0.37
CA MET A 85 -0.69 -1.74 0.03
C MET A 85 -0.14 -1.57 -1.40
N PRO A 86 -0.98 -1.38 -2.44
CA PRO A 86 -0.49 -1.15 -3.80
C PRO A 86 0.11 0.25 -4.03
N LEU A 87 -0.28 1.29 -3.26
CA LEU A 87 0.45 2.57 -3.27
C LEU A 87 1.88 2.39 -2.77
N ASN A 88 2.09 1.58 -1.72
CA ASN A 88 3.45 1.19 -1.32
C ASN A 88 4.16 0.41 -2.42
N ALA A 89 3.47 -0.52 -3.10
CA ALA A 89 4.04 -1.27 -4.23
C ALA A 89 4.43 -0.35 -5.40
N ALA A 90 3.72 0.75 -5.64
CA ALA A 90 4.11 1.76 -6.62
C ALA A 90 5.47 2.40 -6.27
N PHE A 91 5.68 2.75 -5.00
CA PHE A 91 6.98 3.24 -4.53
C PHE A 91 8.06 2.16 -4.60
N PHE A 92 7.76 0.91 -4.23
CA PHE A 92 8.72 -0.19 -4.36
C PHE A 92 9.20 -0.33 -5.78
N ASN A 93 8.26 -0.37 -6.72
CA ASN A 93 8.56 -0.48 -8.15
C ASN A 93 9.39 0.70 -8.64
N TYR A 94 8.96 1.93 -8.37
CA TYR A 94 9.61 3.08 -8.95
C TYR A 94 10.94 3.42 -8.28
N ILE A 95 11.00 3.40 -6.94
CA ILE A 95 12.10 3.99 -6.17
C ILE A 95 13.18 2.97 -5.78
N ILE A 96 12.83 1.70 -5.46
CA ILE A 96 13.83 0.74 -4.99
C ILE A 96 14.99 0.61 -5.97
N PRO A 97 14.80 0.31 -7.28
CA PRO A 97 15.92 0.18 -8.20
C PRO A 97 16.76 1.46 -8.31
N LEU A 98 16.11 2.62 -8.33
CA LEU A 98 16.80 3.90 -8.40
C LEU A 98 17.66 4.18 -7.15
N ALA A 99 17.10 3.94 -5.97
CA ALA A 99 17.76 4.24 -4.71
C ALA A 99 18.90 3.26 -4.38
N ILE A 100 18.84 2.02 -4.89
CA ILE A 100 19.94 1.05 -4.74
C ILE A 100 20.97 1.08 -5.88
N GLY A 101 20.76 1.91 -6.91
CA GLY A 101 21.65 2.01 -8.07
C GLY A 101 21.52 0.87 -9.07
N ALA A 102 20.33 0.22 -9.16
CA ALA A 102 20.07 -0.87 -10.08
C ALA A 102 19.45 -0.39 -11.41
N ARG A 103 19.72 -1.12 -12.49
CA ARG A 103 19.13 -0.84 -13.81
C ARG A 103 17.67 -1.27 -13.93
N ASP A 104 17.28 -2.32 -13.21
CA ASP A 104 15.91 -2.86 -13.18
C ASP A 104 15.72 -3.70 -11.91
N VAL A 105 14.52 -4.27 -11.71
CA VAL A 105 14.25 -5.31 -10.72
C VAL A 105 14.84 -6.66 -11.18
N ALA A 106 14.97 -7.62 -10.25
CA ALA A 106 15.60 -8.92 -10.56
C ALA A 106 14.81 -9.74 -11.59
N PHE A 107 13.48 -9.67 -11.54
CA PHE A 107 12.58 -10.43 -12.41
C PHE A 107 11.53 -9.53 -13.07
N PRO A 108 11.87 -8.79 -14.16
CA PRO A 108 11.00 -7.77 -14.75
C PRO A 108 9.65 -8.31 -15.28
N ARG A 109 9.64 -9.48 -15.90
CA ARG A 109 8.40 -10.14 -16.36
C ARG A 109 7.52 -10.60 -15.21
N LEU A 110 8.13 -11.11 -14.14
CA LEU A 110 7.42 -11.50 -12.93
C LEU A 110 6.81 -10.27 -12.24
N ASN A 111 7.49 -9.14 -12.32
CA ASN A 111 6.98 -7.85 -11.88
C ASN A 111 5.74 -7.41 -12.67
N ALA A 112 5.76 -7.54 -14.00
CA ALA A 112 4.59 -7.28 -14.84
C ALA A 112 3.42 -8.22 -14.48
N PHE A 113 3.69 -9.50 -14.24
CA PHE A 113 2.68 -10.47 -13.81
C PHE A 113 2.04 -10.08 -12.47
N SER A 114 2.83 -9.60 -11.50
CA SER A 114 2.28 -9.14 -10.21
C SER A 114 1.27 -8.01 -10.40
N TYR A 115 1.57 -7.02 -11.24
CA TYR A 115 0.65 -5.92 -11.54
C TYR A 115 -0.64 -6.42 -12.22
N TRP A 116 -0.54 -7.23 -13.28
CA TRP A 116 -1.72 -7.67 -14.01
C TRP A 116 -2.62 -8.57 -13.15
N THR A 117 -2.03 -9.39 -12.26
CA THR A 117 -2.79 -10.19 -11.30
C THR A 117 -3.45 -9.31 -10.23
N PHE A 118 -2.78 -8.24 -9.77
CA PHE A 118 -3.39 -7.23 -8.91
C PHE A 118 -4.61 -6.57 -9.58
N LEU A 119 -4.46 -6.15 -10.83
CA LEU A 119 -5.57 -5.55 -11.59
C LEU A 119 -6.72 -6.55 -11.78
N ALA A 120 -6.42 -7.82 -12.04
CA ALA A 120 -7.42 -8.88 -12.11
C ALA A 120 -8.19 -9.02 -10.78
N ALA A 121 -7.51 -8.96 -9.63
CA ALA A 121 -8.14 -8.99 -8.31
C ALA A 121 -9.08 -7.79 -8.09
N VAL A 122 -8.62 -6.57 -8.44
CA VAL A 122 -9.44 -5.35 -8.38
C VAL A 122 -10.70 -5.48 -9.23
N LEU A 123 -10.56 -5.89 -10.48
CA LEU A 123 -11.69 -6.04 -11.40
C LEU A 123 -12.65 -7.13 -10.92
N PHE A 124 -12.13 -8.27 -10.49
CA PHE A 124 -12.93 -9.39 -10.01
C PHE A 124 -13.80 -9.00 -8.81
N MET A 125 -13.20 -8.43 -7.76
CA MET A 125 -13.95 -8.07 -6.55
C MET A 125 -14.98 -6.97 -6.82
N ASN A 126 -14.62 -5.93 -7.59
CA ASN A 126 -15.54 -4.84 -7.90
C ASN A 126 -16.64 -5.24 -8.90
N PHE A 127 -16.46 -6.33 -9.65
CA PHE A 127 -17.52 -6.88 -10.51
C PHE A 127 -18.74 -7.32 -9.68
N GLY A 128 -18.58 -7.64 -8.41
CA GLY A 128 -19.66 -7.89 -7.47
C GLY A 128 -20.72 -6.78 -7.43
N PHE A 129 -20.32 -5.51 -7.57
CA PHE A 129 -21.27 -4.39 -7.67
C PHE A 129 -22.13 -4.45 -8.93
N VAL A 130 -21.58 -4.93 -10.04
CA VAL A 130 -22.30 -5.02 -11.32
C VAL A 130 -23.36 -6.12 -11.30
N VAL A 131 -23.06 -7.24 -10.62
CA VAL A 131 -23.96 -8.40 -10.55
C VAL A 131 -24.82 -8.41 -9.29
N GLY A 132 -24.74 -7.40 -8.43
CA GLY A 132 -25.51 -7.32 -7.18
C GLY A 132 -25.09 -8.30 -6.09
N ALA A 133 -23.84 -8.79 -6.15
CA ALA A 133 -23.24 -9.71 -5.19
C ALA A 133 -22.04 -9.04 -4.48
N VAL A 134 -22.31 -8.00 -3.71
CA VAL A 134 -21.27 -7.23 -3.00
C VAL A 134 -20.96 -7.89 -1.65
N PRO A 135 -19.68 -8.02 -1.25
CA PRO A 135 -19.30 -8.54 0.07
C PRO A 135 -19.90 -7.73 1.23
N ASP A 136 -20.34 -8.40 2.28
CA ASP A 136 -21.06 -7.81 3.42
C ASP A 136 -20.56 -8.28 4.79
N GLY A 137 -19.62 -9.25 4.84
CA GLY A 137 -19.12 -9.87 6.08
C GLY A 137 -18.09 -9.07 6.85
N GLY A 138 -17.75 -7.86 6.41
CA GLY A 138 -16.65 -7.05 6.97
C GLY A 138 -15.28 -7.45 6.40
N TRP A 139 -14.27 -6.56 6.52
CA TRP A 139 -12.95 -6.76 5.89
C TRP A 139 -12.15 -7.94 6.45
N PHE A 140 -12.49 -8.45 7.63
CA PHE A 140 -11.90 -9.65 8.21
C PHE A 140 -12.83 -10.87 8.22
N ALA A 141 -14.05 -10.74 7.66
CA ALA A 141 -14.96 -11.83 7.31
C ALA A 141 -15.10 -12.94 8.36
N TYR A 142 -15.37 -12.62 9.62
CA TYR A 142 -15.48 -13.62 10.68
C TYR A 142 -16.56 -14.66 10.41
N ALA A 143 -16.17 -15.94 10.47
CA ALA A 143 -17.13 -17.02 10.56
C ALA A 143 -17.83 -17.00 11.95
N PRO A 144 -19.10 -17.37 12.06
CA PRO A 144 -19.98 -17.89 10.99
C PRO A 144 -20.67 -16.82 10.15
N LEU A 145 -20.48 -15.50 10.41
CA LEU A 145 -21.15 -14.42 9.68
C LEU A 145 -20.86 -14.46 8.17
N SER A 146 -19.62 -14.80 7.79
CA SER A 146 -19.20 -14.97 6.39
C SER A 146 -19.68 -16.26 5.72
N GLU A 147 -20.34 -17.14 6.48
CA GLU A 147 -20.85 -18.44 6.03
C GLU A 147 -22.34 -18.38 5.65
N GLN A 148 -22.81 -19.42 4.93
CA GLN A 148 -24.24 -19.70 4.81
C GLN A 148 -24.81 -20.14 6.18
N PRO A 149 -26.00 -19.67 6.62
CA PRO A 149 -26.98 -18.87 5.88
C PRO A 149 -26.91 -17.35 6.12
N TYR A 150 -25.86 -16.82 6.75
CA TYR A 150 -25.79 -15.41 7.15
C TYR A 150 -25.43 -14.49 5.98
N SER A 151 -24.45 -14.85 5.16
CA SER A 151 -24.10 -14.18 3.90
C SER A 151 -24.56 -15.05 2.73
N THR A 152 -25.81 -14.84 2.28
CA THR A 152 -26.50 -15.75 1.35
C THR A 152 -26.15 -15.53 -0.11
N ASN A 153 -25.67 -14.35 -0.49
CA ASN A 153 -25.26 -14.04 -1.85
C ASN A 153 -23.81 -14.46 -2.13
N GLN A 154 -23.36 -14.34 -3.36
CA GLN A 154 -21.99 -14.66 -3.77
C GLN A 154 -20.94 -13.58 -3.39
N GLY A 155 -21.31 -12.59 -2.61
CA GLY A 155 -20.39 -11.49 -2.25
C GLY A 155 -19.13 -11.98 -1.54
N MET A 156 -19.28 -12.93 -0.62
CA MET A 156 -18.12 -13.45 0.13
C MET A 156 -17.20 -14.33 -0.72
N GLU A 157 -17.69 -14.94 -1.80
CA GLU A 157 -16.87 -15.61 -2.81
C GLU A 157 -16.05 -14.58 -3.62
N PHE A 158 -16.68 -13.47 -4.04
CA PHE A 158 -15.95 -12.35 -4.66
C PHE A 158 -14.85 -11.82 -3.73
N TRP A 159 -15.12 -11.73 -2.44
CA TRP A 159 -14.16 -11.29 -1.45
C TRP A 159 -13.01 -12.31 -1.29
N SER A 160 -13.29 -13.57 -1.02
CA SER A 160 -12.26 -14.57 -0.73
C SER A 160 -11.40 -14.89 -1.95
N ILE A 161 -11.99 -15.10 -3.12
CA ILE A 161 -11.26 -15.39 -4.36
C ILE A 161 -10.51 -14.12 -4.85
N GLY A 162 -11.11 -12.94 -4.73
CA GLY A 162 -10.46 -11.68 -5.06
C GLY A 162 -9.21 -11.43 -4.21
N LEU A 163 -9.27 -11.72 -2.90
CA LEU A 163 -8.09 -11.64 -2.02
C LEU A 163 -7.06 -12.73 -2.32
N MET A 164 -7.45 -13.94 -2.75
CA MET A 164 -6.48 -14.95 -3.21
C MET A 164 -5.71 -14.47 -4.45
N LEU A 165 -6.35 -13.81 -5.40
CA LEU A 165 -5.66 -13.20 -6.54
C LEU A 165 -4.69 -12.10 -6.08
N ALA A 166 -5.10 -11.24 -5.14
CA ALA A 166 -4.24 -10.21 -4.55
C ALA A 166 -3.06 -10.84 -3.79
N ALA A 167 -3.28 -11.96 -3.11
CA ALA A 167 -2.24 -12.70 -2.40
C ALA A 167 -1.17 -13.26 -3.36
N VAL A 168 -1.58 -13.82 -4.50
CA VAL A 168 -0.64 -14.28 -5.56
C VAL A 168 0.20 -13.10 -6.05
N SER A 169 -0.42 -11.96 -6.36
CA SER A 169 0.28 -10.75 -6.78
C SER A 169 1.35 -10.32 -5.76
N SER A 170 0.95 -10.24 -4.48
CA SER A 170 1.82 -9.77 -3.39
C SER A 170 2.97 -10.73 -3.10
N ALA A 171 2.73 -12.04 -3.13
CA ALA A 171 3.77 -13.06 -2.92
C ALA A 171 4.85 -12.98 -4.01
N VAL A 172 4.43 -12.85 -5.26
CA VAL A 172 5.32 -12.73 -6.42
C VAL A 172 6.13 -11.43 -6.37
N ALA A 173 5.48 -10.30 -6.06
CA ALA A 173 6.17 -9.02 -5.89
C ALA A 173 7.18 -9.08 -4.74
N GLY A 174 6.79 -9.68 -3.60
CA GLY A 174 7.64 -9.82 -2.43
C GLY A 174 8.94 -10.57 -2.74
N LEU A 175 8.85 -11.73 -3.39
CA LEU A 175 10.00 -12.50 -3.82
C LEU A 175 10.91 -11.67 -4.75
N ASN A 176 10.35 -10.99 -5.72
CA ASN A 176 11.11 -10.18 -6.66
C ASN A 176 11.90 -9.06 -5.95
N PHE A 177 11.27 -8.32 -5.03
CA PHE A 177 11.96 -7.24 -4.31
C PHE A 177 12.98 -7.75 -3.29
N ILE A 178 12.78 -8.91 -2.65
CA ILE A 178 13.81 -9.54 -1.82
C ILE A 178 15.07 -9.78 -2.66
N VAL A 179 14.93 -10.43 -3.82
CA VAL A 179 16.07 -10.74 -4.69
C VAL A 179 16.71 -9.46 -5.25
N THR A 180 15.89 -8.47 -5.64
CA THR A 180 16.36 -7.17 -6.13
C THR A 180 17.23 -6.47 -5.09
N ILE A 181 16.72 -6.32 -3.86
CA ILE A 181 17.43 -5.60 -2.79
C ILE A 181 18.70 -6.36 -2.36
N VAL A 182 18.66 -7.70 -2.34
CA VAL A 182 19.83 -8.48 -1.90
C VAL A 182 20.92 -8.51 -2.97
N ASN A 183 20.57 -8.69 -4.25
CA ASN A 183 21.53 -9.01 -5.29
C ASN A 183 21.92 -7.84 -6.21
N LEU A 184 21.06 -6.82 -6.35
CA LEU A 184 21.26 -5.78 -7.38
C LEU A 184 21.72 -4.44 -6.81
N ARG A 185 22.17 -4.37 -5.56
CA ARG A 185 22.73 -3.15 -4.99
C ARG A 185 23.98 -2.72 -5.73
N ALA A 186 24.11 -1.41 -5.93
CA ALA A 186 25.29 -0.80 -6.51
C ALA A 186 26.60 -1.19 -5.76
N PRO A 187 27.75 -1.28 -6.45
CA PRO A 187 29.04 -1.51 -5.82
C PRO A 187 29.28 -0.58 -4.63
N GLY A 188 29.73 -1.15 -3.51
CA GLY A 188 29.98 -0.41 -2.27
C GLY A 188 28.75 -0.16 -1.40
N MET A 189 27.52 -0.43 -1.86
CA MET A 189 26.30 -0.35 -1.05
C MET A 189 26.16 -1.60 -0.17
N SER A 190 26.80 -1.60 1.00
CA SER A 190 26.50 -2.59 2.05
C SER A 190 25.11 -2.37 2.63
N LEU A 191 24.58 -3.35 3.35
CA LEU A 191 23.24 -3.25 3.97
C LEU A 191 23.11 -1.97 4.83
N MET A 192 24.11 -1.64 5.65
CA MET A 192 24.10 -0.46 6.51
C MET A 192 24.41 0.86 5.78
N ARG A 193 24.45 0.85 4.45
CA ARG A 193 24.52 2.04 3.59
C ARG A 193 23.24 2.25 2.78
N MET A 194 22.26 1.33 2.88
CA MET A 194 20.97 1.49 2.21
C MET A 194 20.15 2.62 2.84
N PRO A 195 19.36 3.38 2.04
CA PRO A 195 18.34 4.28 2.55
C PRO A 195 17.34 3.57 3.48
N VAL A 196 16.74 4.31 4.42
CA VAL A 196 15.80 3.70 5.39
C VAL A 196 14.55 3.20 4.70
N PHE A 197 14.08 3.89 3.65
CA PHE A 197 12.96 3.39 2.84
C PHE A 197 13.24 1.99 2.28
N ILE A 198 14.45 1.73 1.80
CA ILE A 198 14.82 0.39 1.29
C ILE A 198 14.84 -0.65 2.41
N TRP A 199 15.33 -0.29 3.61
CA TRP A 199 15.28 -1.18 4.77
C TRP A 199 13.85 -1.53 5.18
N MET A 200 12.96 -0.53 5.27
CA MET A 200 11.56 -0.76 5.64
C MET A 200 10.84 -1.58 4.57
N SER A 201 11.12 -1.31 3.30
CA SER A 201 10.62 -2.11 2.18
C SER A 201 11.11 -3.55 2.26
N PHE A 202 12.39 -3.79 2.58
CA PHE A 202 12.96 -5.13 2.70
C PHE A 202 12.31 -5.94 3.83
N VAL A 203 12.11 -5.34 5.00
CA VAL A 203 11.38 -5.95 6.12
C VAL A 203 9.96 -6.33 5.69
N VAL A 204 9.27 -5.45 4.98
CA VAL A 204 7.92 -5.71 4.46
C VAL A 204 7.88 -6.89 3.50
N GLN A 205 8.86 -7.02 2.58
CA GLN A 205 8.87 -8.17 1.67
C GLN A 205 9.05 -9.50 2.42
N ILE A 206 9.84 -9.49 3.51
CA ILE A 206 9.99 -10.67 4.37
C ILE A 206 8.66 -10.97 5.10
N LEU A 207 7.98 -9.94 5.63
CA LEU A 207 6.65 -10.12 6.24
C LEU A 207 5.67 -10.74 5.24
N LEU A 208 5.59 -10.23 4.01
CA LEU A 208 4.73 -10.74 2.96
C LEU A 208 5.02 -12.22 2.64
N ALA A 209 6.29 -12.60 2.54
CA ALA A 209 6.68 -13.97 2.21
C ALA A 209 6.15 -15.01 3.21
N PHE A 210 5.96 -14.63 4.47
CA PHE A 210 5.45 -15.53 5.52
C PHE A 210 3.96 -15.31 5.84
N ALA A 211 3.45 -14.08 5.74
CA ALA A 211 2.06 -13.76 6.10
C ALA A 211 1.07 -14.23 5.02
N ILE A 212 1.41 -14.04 3.74
CA ILE A 212 0.53 -14.39 2.62
C ILE A 212 0.15 -15.88 2.58
N PRO A 213 1.06 -16.84 2.77
CA PRO A 213 0.68 -18.25 2.80
C PRO A 213 -0.37 -18.58 3.89
N VAL A 214 -0.29 -17.95 5.05
CA VAL A 214 -1.22 -18.23 6.15
C VAL A 214 -2.64 -17.77 5.81
N ILE A 215 -2.79 -16.53 5.33
CA ILE A 215 -4.12 -16.04 4.94
C ILE A 215 -4.66 -16.80 3.71
N ALA A 216 -3.78 -17.22 2.78
CA ALA A 216 -4.20 -18.00 1.62
C ALA A 216 -4.86 -19.33 2.03
N VAL A 217 -4.32 -20.02 3.06
CA VAL A 217 -4.95 -21.23 3.62
C VAL A 217 -6.36 -20.92 4.11
N GLY A 218 -6.54 -19.91 4.97
CA GLY A 218 -7.85 -19.54 5.49
C GLY A 218 -8.84 -19.15 4.40
N LEU A 219 -8.40 -18.38 3.37
CA LEU A 219 -9.26 -18.00 2.24
C LEU A 219 -9.70 -19.21 1.41
N ILE A 220 -8.80 -20.18 1.18
CA ILE A 220 -9.13 -21.43 0.50
C ILE A 220 -10.17 -22.23 1.32
N GLU A 221 -9.93 -22.41 2.62
CA GLU A 221 -10.85 -23.15 3.50
C GLU A 221 -12.23 -22.49 3.55
N LEU A 222 -12.33 -21.16 3.67
CA LEU A 222 -13.59 -20.43 3.63
C LEU A 222 -14.30 -20.61 2.27
N THR A 223 -13.54 -20.54 1.18
CA THR A 223 -14.09 -20.74 -0.17
C THR A 223 -14.61 -22.19 -0.34
N MET A 224 -13.88 -23.17 0.21
CA MET A 224 -14.31 -24.57 0.20
C MET A 224 -15.59 -24.78 1.03
N ASP A 225 -15.72 -24.17 2.20
CA ASP A 225 -16.92 -24.24 3.01
C ASP A 225 -18.14 -23.68 2.27
N ARG A 226 -17.95 -22.59 1.51
CA ARG A 226 -19.03 -21.93 0.78
C ARG A 226 -19.41 -22.62 -0.54
N LEU A 227 -18.41 -23.04 -1.34
CA LEU A 227 -18.64 -23.60 -2.69
C LEU A 227 -18.81 -25.11 -2.71
N PHE A 228 -18.13 -25.83 -1.80
CA PHE A 228 -18.07 -27.29 -1.82
C PHE A 228 -18.70 -27.95 -0.60
N GLY A 229 -19.20 -27.15 0.37
CA GLY A 229 -19.91 -27.64 1.53
C GLY A 229 -19.00 -28.35 2.55
N THR A 230 -17.71 -28.04 2.58
CA THR A 230 -16.84 -28.43 3.70
C THR A 230 -17.25 -27.71 4.99
N VAL A 231 -16.62 -28.02 6.12
CA VAL A 231 -17.09 -27.58 7.44
C VAL A 231 -15.96 -27.07 8.33
N PHE A 232 -14.92 -26.48 7.75
CA PHE A 232 -13.75 -25.98 8.51
C PHE A 232 -14.14 -25.02 9.62
N PHE A 233 -15.11 -24.12 9.35
CA PHE A 233 -15.50 -23.03 10.26
C PHE A 233 -16.94 -23.13 10.76
N LYS A 234 -17.66 -24.25 10.50
CA LYS A 234 -19.07 -24.45 10.87
C LYS A 234 -19.19 -25.19 12.21
N PRO A 235 -19.51 -24.52 13.36
CA PRO A 235 -19.55 -25.17 14.67
C PRO A 235 -20.56 -26.32 14.75
N SER A 236 -21.70 -26.18 14.09
CA SER A 236 -22.75 -27.21 14.08
C SER A 236 -22.32 -28.55 13.46
N ALA A 237 -21.23 -28.56 12.70
CA ALA A 237 -20.69 -29.73 12.02
C ALA A 237 -19.25 -30.09 12.49
N GLY A 238 -18.77 -29.49 13.59
CA GLY A 238 -17.47 -29.78 14.18
C GLY A 238 -16.33 -28.85 13.73
N GLY A 239 -16.63 -27.82 12.97
CA GLY A 239 -15.68 -26.77 12.58
C GLY A 239 -15.44 -25.75 13.69
N ASP A 240 -14.40 -24.92 13.55
CA ASP A 240 -14.01 -23.95 14.58
C ASP A 240 -13.87 -22.52 14.00
N PRO A 241 -14.79 -21.57 14.34
CA PRO A 241 -14.68 -20.18 13.94
C PRO A 241 -13.45 -19.47 14.50
N ILE A 242 -12.90 -19.93 15.66
CA ILE A 242 -11.70 -19.34 16.25
C ILE A 242 -10.48 -19.65 15.39
N LEU A 243 -10.46 -20.80 14.71
CA LEU A 243 -9.44 -21.14 13.74
C LEU A 243 -9.37 -20.08 12.62
N TRP A 244 -10.53 -19.66 12.06
CA TRP A 244 -10.57 -18.56 11.09
C TRP A 244 -9.93 -17.28 11.65
N GLN A 245 -10.25 -16.90 12.88
CA GLN A 245 -9.72 -15.69 13.51
C GLN A 245 -8.20 -15.77 13.68
N HIS A 246 -7.65 -16.91 14.08
CA HIS A 246 -6.21 -17.12 14.16
C HIS A 246 -5.54 -17.03 12.79
N LEU A 247 -6.04 -17.74 11.78
CA LEU A 247 -5.48 -17.70 10.42
C LEU A 247 -5.52 -16.30 9.83
N PHE A 248 -6.64 -15.57 10.06
CA PHE A 248 -6.76 -14.19 9.61
C PHE A 248 -5.77 -13.27 10.33
N TRP A 249 -5.68 -13.32 11.67
CA TRP A 249 -4.89 -12.34 12.42
C TRP A 249 -3.39 -12.66 12.48
N ILE A 250 -2.97 -13.90 12.30
CA ILE A 250 -1.56 -14.24 12.07
C ILE A 250 -1.06 -13.53 10.79
N PHE A 251 -1.90 -13.34 9.80
CA PHE A 251 -1.64 -12.44 8.68
C PHE A 251 -1.95 -10.98 9.03
N GLY A 252 -3.13 -10.71 9.60
CA GLY A 252 -3.71 -9.37 9.70
C GLY A 252 -2.92 -8.41 10.57
N HIS A 253 -2.21 -8.88 11.60
CA HIS A 253 -1.35 -8.00 12.37
C HIS A 253 -0.02 -7.69 11.64
N PRO A 254 0.75 -8.65 11.10
CA PRO A 254 1.84 -8.33 10.17
C PRO A 254 1.41 -7.40 9.02
N GLU A 255 0.19 -7.53 8.51
CA GLU A 255 -0.35 -6.67 7.46
C GLU A 255 -0.35 -5.19 7.87
N VAL A 256 -0.74 -4.84 9.09
CA VAL A 256 -0.71 -3.43 9.52
C VAL A 256 0.71 -2.86 9.53
N TYR A 257 1.73 -3.70 9.79
CA TYR A 257 3.14 -3.28 9.65
C TYR A 257 3.61 -3.25 8.20
N ILE A 258 3.08 -4.09 7.34
CA ILE A 258 3.28 -4.00 5.87
C ILE A 258 2.76 -2.66 5.35
N LEU A 259 1.64 -2.17 5.88
CA LEU A 259 1.07 -0.88 5.49
C LEU A 259 1.88 0.33 5.99
N ILE A 260 2.43 0.28 7.23
CA ILE A 260 3.01 1.46 7.88
C ILE A 260 4.53 1.57 7.77
N LEU A 261 5.28 0.47 7.68
CA LEU A 261 6.75 0.53 7.62
C LEU A 261 7.28 1.29 6.40
N PRO A 262 6.73 1.11 5.17
CA PRO A 262 7.21 1.88 4.02
C PRO A 262 6.99 3.39 4.19
N PRO A 263 5.82 3.91 4.62
CA PRO A 263 5.65 5.30 4.98
C PRO A 263 6.64 5.80 6.04
N MET A 264 6.96 4.99 7.08
CA MET A 264 8.01 5.31 8.05
C MET A 264 9.39 5.41 7.38
N GLY A 265 9.66 4.60 6.37
CA GLY A 265 10.86 4.69 5.53
C GLY A 265 10.88 5.98 4.71
N ILE A 266 9.77 6.30 4.06
CA ILE A 266 9.63 7.54 3.26
C ILE A 266 9.95 8.77 4.08
N ILE A 267 9.32 8.94 5.25
CA ILE A 267 9.60 10.14 6.07
C ILE A 267 11.03 10.16 6.61
N SER A 268 11.65 8.98 6.83
CA SER A 268 13.07 8.90 7.24
C SER A 268 14.02 9.38 6.15
N ASP A 269 13.65 9.31 4.88
CA ASP A 269 14.43 9.82 3.76
C ASP A 269 14.07 11.29 3.43
N VAL A 270 12.82 11.72 3.69
CA VAL A 270 12.36 13.10 3.50
C VAL A 270 12.91 14.05 4.56
N LEU A 271 12.87 13.67 5.84
CA LEU A 271 13.28 14.53 6.96
C LEU A 271 14.72 15.07 6.80
N PRO A 272 15.75 14.27 6.45
CA PRO A 272 17.11 14.77 6.22
C PRO A 272 17.21 15.82 5.12
N ALA A 273 16.49 15.60 4.00
CA ALA A 273 16.55 16.50 2.85
C ALA A 273 16.06 17.92 3.20
N PHE A 274 15.00 18.02 4.01
CA PHE A 274 14.39 19.31 4.38
C PHE A 274 14.82 19.87 5.74
N SER A 275 15.52 19.10 6.57
CA SER A 275 16.19 19.61 7.77
C SER A 275 17.67 19.97 7.51
N LYS A 276 18.17 19.69 6.28
CA LYS A 276 19.57 19.91 5.85
C LYS A 276 20.57 19.24 6.78
N LYS A 277 20.22 18.09 7.30
CA LYS A 277 20.97 17.38 8.32
C LYS A 277 20.86 15.87 8.11
N PRO A 278 21.96 15.09 8.27
CA PRO A 278 21.88 13.63 8.19
C PRO A 278 20.87 13.05 9.20
N LEU A 279 20.27 11.92 8.86
CA LEU A 279 19.33 11.22 9.74
C LEU A 279 19.99 10.88 11.07
N PHE A 280 19.41 11.38 12.15
CA PHE A 280 19.89 11.09 13.50
C PHE A 280 19.58 9.63 13.85
N GLY A 281 20.56 8.93 14.43
CA GLY A 281 20.38 7.57 14.91
C GLY A 281 20.02 6.54 13.84
N TYR A 282 20.53 6.66 12.62
CA TYR A 282 20.24 5.73 11.52
C TYR A 282 20.27 4.24 11.92
N PRO A 283 21.28 3.69 12.64
CA PRO A 283 21.26 2.29 13.03
C PRO A 283 20.06 1.95 13.94
N PHE A 284 19.70 2.85 14.85
CA PHE A 284 18.58 2.64 15.75
C PHE A 284 17.24 2.62 14.99
N ILE A 285 17.09 3.47 13.97
CA ILE A 285 15.90 3.46 13.10
C ILE A 285 15.82 2.17 12.30
N VAL A 286 16.93 1.67 11.77
CA VAL A 286 16.97 0.40 11.03
C VAL A 286 16.61 -0.77 11.93
N PHE A 287 17.32 -0.93 13.05
CA PHE A 287 17.07 -2.06 13.97
C PHE A 287 15.69 -2.00 14.62
N SER A 288 15.16 -0.80 14.91
CA SER A 288 13.79 -0.67 15.39
C SER A 288 12.77 -1.14 14.33
N GLY A 289 13.01 -0.88 13.04
CA GLY A 289 12.15 -1.39 11.96
C GLY A 289 12.17 -2.91 11.84
N ILE A 290 13.37 -3.51 11.96
CA ILE A 290 13.52 -4.97 12.00
C ILE A 290 12.81 -5.55 13.23
N ALA A 291 12.98 -4.93 14.40
CA ALA A 291 12.32 -5.36 15.64
C ALA A 291 10.79 -5.29 15.53
N ILE A 292 10.24 -4.21 14.96
CA ILE A 292 8.79 -4.09 14.71
C ILE A 292 8.31 -5.23 13.80
N GLY A 293 9.01 -5.51 12.70
CA GLY A 293 8.66 -6.60 11.80
C GLY A 293 8.65 -7.96 12.50
N LEU A 294 9.68 -8.28 13.26
CA LEU A 294 9.78 -9.54 13.99
C LEU A 294 8.71 -9.66 15.11
N MET A 295 8.54 -8.61 15.90
CA MET A 295 7.56 -8.58 16.98
C MET A 295 6.12 -8.64 16.46
N GLY A 296 5.87 -8.15 15.24
CA GLY A 296 4.57 -8.23 14.60
C GLY A 296 3.99 -9.65 14.52
N TRP A 297 4.83 -10.67 14.54
CA TRP A 297 4.42 -12.08 14.60
C TRP A 297 4.04 -12.56 16.00
N ALA A 298 4.37 -11.83 17.04
CA ALA A 298 4.17 -12.25 18.44
C ALA A 298 3.00 -11.53 19.12
N VAL A 299 2.15 -10.81 18.37
CA VAL A 299 1.13 -9.93 18.96
C VAL A 299 -0.27 -10.11 18.38
N TRP A 300 -0.47 -10.94 17.33
CA TRP A 300 -1.73 -11.00 16.56
C TRP A 300 -2.99 -11.21 17.40
N SER A 301 -2.88 -11.91 18.53
CA SER A 301 -4.03 -12.34 19.32
C SER A 301 -4.64 -11.21 20.16
N HIS A 302 -4.05 -10.01 20.18
CA HIS A 302 -4.70 -8.84 20.76
C HIS A 302 -5.98 -8.43 19.98
N HIS A 303 -6.12 -8.85 18.74
CA HIS A 303 -7.38 -8.72 18.00
C HIS A 303 -8.48 -9.69 18.47
N MET A 304 -8.16 -10.58 19.41
CA MET A 304 -9.00 -11.69 19.84
C MET A 304 -9.16 -11.74 21.38
N PHE A 305 -8.95 -10.64 22.10
CA PHE A 305 -9.02 -10.66 23.58
C PHE A 305 -10.40 -11.05 24.11
N THR A 306 -11.47 -10.83 23.35
CA THR A 306 -12.85 -11.11 23.78
C THR A 306 -13.39 -12.48 23.33
N VAL A 307 -12.57 -13.33 22.67
CA VAL A 307 -13.03 -14.63 22.15
C VAL A 307 -12.84 -15.79 23.14
N GLY A 308 -12.31 -15.53 24.34
CA GLY A 308 -12.15 -16.56 25.37
C GLY A 308 -10.82 -17.31 25.31
N LEU A 309 -9.71 -16.68 24.95
CA LEU A 309 -8.37 -17.29 24.84
C LEU A 309 -7.79 -17.82 26.18
N GLY A 310 -8.38 -17.43 27.30
CA GLY A 310 -7.89 -17.78 28.64
C GLY A 310 -6.79 -16.81 29.14
N PRO A 311 -6.56 -16.79 30.48
CA PRO A 311 -5.75 -15.75 31.13
C PRO A 311 -4.28 -15.76 30.73
N ILE A 312 -3.70 -16.93 30.47
CA ILE A 312 -2.28 -17.05 30.09
C ILE A 312 -2.03 -16.39 28.72
N ALA A 313 -2.82 -16.76 27.71
CA ALA A 313 -2.69 -16.18 26.36
C ALA A 313 -2.95 -14.67 26.37
N VAL A 314 -4.02 -14.22 27.03
CA VAL A 314 -4.34 -12.79 27.18
C VAL A 314 -3.17 -12.03 27.82
N SER A 315 -2.55 -12.56 28.90
CA SER A 315 -1.41 -11.90 29.54
C SER A 315 -0.18 -11.84 28.66
N VAL A 316 0.16 -12.93 27.96
CA VAL A 316 1.30 -12.97 27.03
C VAL A 316 1.12 -11.95 25.91
N PHE A 317 -0.03 -11.95 25.23
CA PHE A 317 -0.28 -11.04 24.11
C PHE A 317 -0.45 -9.59 24.56
N THR A 318 -0.91 -9.31 25.78
CA THR A 318 -0.86 -7.97 26.38
C THR A 318 0.58 -7.47 26.48
N ILE A 319 1.47 -8.26 27.08
CA ILE A 319 2.87 -7.87 27.29
C ILE A 319 3.59 -7.68 25.95
N THR A 320 3.48 -8.63 25.04
CA THR A 320 4.16 -8.54 23.74
C THR A 320 3.66 -7.36 22.89
N THR A 321 2.36 -7.07 22.96
CA THR A 321 1.76 -5.91 22.27
C THR A 321 2.25 -4.59 22.86
N MET A 322 2.36 -4.48 24.18
CA MET A 322 2.93 -3.27 24.80
C MET A 322 4.40 -3.08 24.44
N LEU A 323 5.17 -4.17 24.36
CA LEU A 323 6.60 -4.11 24.03
C LEU A 323 6.88 -3.55 22.63
N ILE A 324 5.98 -3.72 21.66
CA ILE A 324 6.20 -3.20 20.29
C ILE A 324 6.17 -1.65 20.23
N ALA A 325 5.60 -1.01 21.26
CA ALA A 325 5.65 0.45 21.38
C ALA A 325 7.09 0.97 21.57
N VAL A 326 7.99 0.18 22.16
CA VAL A 326 9.38 0.58 22.43
C VAL A 326 10.15 0.87 21.12
N PRO A 327 10.30 -0.07 20.18
CA PRO A 327 10.97 0.22 18.92
C PRO A 327 10.25 1.31 18.08
N THR A 328 8.95 1.44 18.21
CA THR A 328 8.18 2.53 17.59
C THR A 328 8.58 3.88 18.18
N GLY A 329 8.67 4.00 19.51
CA GLY A 329 9.15 5.19 20.21
C GLY A 329 10.57 5.55 19.81
N VAL A 330 11.46 4.58 19.64
CA VAL A 330 12.83 4.80 19.15
C VAL A 330 12.81 5.54 17.80
N LYS A 331 11.95 5.15 16.85
CA LYS A 331 11.83 5.86 15.57
C LYS A 331 11.39 7.31 15.76
N ILE A 332 10.34 7.54 16.54
CA ILE A 332 9.79 8.87 16.80
C ILE A 332 10.85 9.79 17.39
N PHE A 333 11.57 9.35 18.43
CA PHE A 333 12.64 10.15 19.05
C PHE A 333 13.79 10.45 18.09
N ASN A 334 14.15 9.51 17.21
CA ASN A 334 15.21 9.75 16.22
C ASN A 334 14.76 10.71 15.11
N TRP A 335 13.48 10.71 14.71
CA TRP A 335 12.92 11.72 13.80
C TRP A 335 12.91 13.11 14.44
N ILE A 336 12.48 13.23 15.69
CA ILE A 336 12.57 14.49 16.46
C ILE A 336 14.03 14.93 16.58
N GLY A 337 14.97 14.01 16.88
CA GLY A 337 16.40 14.27 16.91
C GLY A 337 16.98 14.72 15.56
N THR A 338 16.40 14.28 14.44
CA THR A 338 16.76 14.76 13.10
C THR A 338 16.30 16.20 12.88
N LEU A 339 15.09 16.54 13.36
CA LEU A 339 14.55 17.90 13.28
C LEU A 339 15.29 18.86 14.20
N TRP A 340 15.69 18.41 15.39
CA TRP A 340 16.33 19.24 16.42
C TRP A 340 17.66 19.81 15.92
N GLY A 341 17.76 21.14 15.91
CA GLY A 341 18.95 21.85 15.43
C GLY A 341 19.18 21.77 13.92
N GLY A 342 18.19 21.35 13.15
CA GLY A 342 18.19 21.38 11.68
C GLY A 342 17.76 22.74 11.13
N SER A 343 18.19 23.05 9.90
CA SER A 343 17.70 24.19 9.11
C SER A 343 16.47 23.76 8.34
N ILE A 344 15.29 23.84 8.97
CA ILE A 344 14.05 23.24 8.46
C ILE A 344 13.44 24.09 7.36
N GLU A 345 13.22 23.48 6.19
CA GLU A 345 12.45 24.04 5.10
C GLU A 345 11.05 23.43 5.07
N TYR A 346 10.03 24.20 5.43
CA TYR A 346 8.63 23.75 5.43
C TYR A 346 8.03 23.72 4.01
N LYS A 347 8.61 22.89 3.15
CA LYS A 347 8.01 22.51 1.87
C LYS A 347 6.93 21.44 2.08
N THR A 348 6.04 21.29 1.09
CA THR A 348 4.90 20.36 1.21
C THR A 348 5.29 18.94 1.63
N PRO A 349 6.35 18.27 1.08
CA PRO A 349 6.78 16.95 1.57
C PRO A 349 7.07 16.94 3.07
N MET A 350 7.76 18.00 3.56
CA MET A 350 8.13 18.14 4.96
C MET A 350 6.93 18.36 5.87
N LEU A 351 5.94 19.13 5.42
CA LEU A 351 4.71 19.33 6.18
C LEU A 351 3.98 18.00 6.41
N PHE A 352 3.85 17.19 5.36
CA PHE A 352 3.24 15.85 5.47
C PHE A 352 4.07 14.92 6.37
N ALA A 353 5.40 14.98 6.32
CA ALA A 353 6.27 14.19 7.19
C ALA A 353 6.12 14.56 8.68
N VAL A 354 6.06 15.86 9.00
CA VAL A 354 5.82 16.34 10.37
C VAL A 354 4.39 16.02 10.81
N GLY A 355 3.41 16.19 9.92
CA GLY A 355 2.02 15.79 10.15
C GLY A 355 1.89 14.31 10.47
N PHE A 356 2.60 13.44 9.73
CA PHE A 356 2.70 12.02 10.03
C PHE A 356 3.16 11.78 11.48
N ILE A 357 4.28 12.38 11.89
CA ILE A 357 4.83 12.18 13.23
C ILE A 357 3.79 12.57 14.29
N ALA A 358 3.15 13.74 14.15
CA ALA A 358 2.16 14.21 15.11
C ALA A 358 0.94 13.29 15.20
N MET A 359 0.36 12.89 14.07
CA MET A 359 -0.84 12.05 14.05
C MET A 359 -0.54 10.62 14.44
N PHE A 360 0.60 10.08 14.04
CA PHE A 360 1.02 8.73 14.41
C PHE A 360 1.30 8.58 15.92
N ILE A 361 1.76 9.66 16.60
CA ILE A 361 1.89 9.66 18.07
C ILE A 361 0.51 9.48 18.72
N ILE A 362 -0.51 10.20 18.28
CA ILE A 362 -1.88 10.07 18.81
C ILE A 362 -2.40 8.64 18.57
N GLY A 363 -2.23 8.13 17.34
CA GLY A 363 -2.60 6.75 17.01
C GLY A 363 -1.83 5.71 17.81
N GLY A 364 -0.54 5.93 18.07
CA GLY A 364 0.28 5.05 18.91
C GLY A 364 -0.16 5.02 20.37
N LEU A 365 -0.53 6.17 20.94
CA LEU A 365 -1.04 6.25 22.32
C LEU A 365 -2.38 5.52 22.48
N SER A 366 -3.30 5.66 21.52
CA SER A 366 -4.55 4.89 21.51
C SER A 366 -4.28 3.39 21.32
N GLY A 367 -3.25 3.02 20.53
CA GLY A 367 -2.79 1.64 20.38
C GLY A 367 -2.27 1.02 21.68
N VAL A 368 -1.53 1.79 22.48
CA VAL A 368 -1.10 1.34 23.83
C VAL A 368 -2.30 1.10 24.73
N SER A 369 -3.36 1.91 24.65
CA SER A 369 -4.59 1.66 25.43
C SER A 369 -5.27 0.35 25.03
N HIS A 370 -5.28 0.00 23.74
CA HIS A 370 -5.79 -1.28 23.25
C HIS A 370 -4.89 -2.48 23.63
N ALA A 371 -3.59 -2.27 23.77
CA ALA A 371 -2.66 -3.32 24.19
C ALA A 371 -2.97 -3.86 25.60
N VAL A 372 -3.63 -3.07 26.44
CA VAL A 372 -4.03 -3.44 27.80
C VAL A 372 -5.38 -4.16 27.75
N ALA A 373 -5.42 -5.47 27.87
CA ALA A 373 -6.63 -6.27 27.69
C ALA A 373 -7.85 -5.78 28.51
N PRO A 374 -7.75 -5.43 29.81
CA PRO A 374 -8.89 -4.85 30.55
C PRO A 374 -9.45 -3.56 29.93
N SER A 375 -8.60 -2.74 29.33
CA SER A 375 -9.03 -1.54 28.58
C SER A 375 -9.69 -1.93 27.26
N ASP A 376 -9.09 -2.89 26.54
CA ASP A 376 -9.61 -3.35 25.25
C ASP A 376 -10.99 -4.01 25.38
N TYR A 377 -11.29 -4.70 26.47
CA TYR A 377 -12.63 -5.25 26.72
C TYR A 377 -13.75 -4.20 26.66
N GLN A 378 -13.45 -2.93 26.93
CA GLN A 378 -14.39 -1.82 26.83
C GLN A 378 -14.32 -1.11 25.46
N GLN A 379 -13.16 -1.15 24.79
CA GLN A 379 -12.88 -0.40 23.57
C GLN A 379 -13.11 -1.24 22.30
N GLN A 380 -12.91 -2.55 22.40
CA GLN A 380 -13.06 -3.47 21.25
C GLN A 380 -14.46 -3.35 20.65
N ASP A 381 -14.50 -3.34 19.30
CA ASP A 381 -15.71 -3.22 18.49
C ASP A 381 -16.53 -1.93 18.74
N THR A 382 -15.92 -0.90 19.29
CA THR A 382 -16.47 0.46 19.38
C THR A 382 -15.84 1.42 18.35
N TYR A 383 -16.36 2.65 18.29
CA TYR A 383 -15.79 3.73 17.49
C TYR A 383 -14.40 4.18 17.97
N TYR A 384 -13.96 3.81 19.15
CA TYR A 384 -12.60 4.05 19.60
C TYR A 384 -11.57 3.30 18.74
N ILE A 385 -11.88 2.07 18.34
CA ILE A 385 -11.07 1.31 17.37
C ILE A 385 -11.01 2.02 16.02
N ILE A 386 -12.15 2.56 15.55
CA ILE A 386 -12.21 3.30 14.29
C ILE A 386 -11.32 4.53 14.34
N ALA A 387 -11.36 5.28 15.45
CA ALA A 387 -10.46 6.41 15.67
C ALA A 387 -8.98 5.98 15.62
N HIS A 388 -8.61 4.96 16.39
CA HIS A 388 -7.25 4.41 16.43
C HIS A 388 -6.76 4.01 15.04
N ILE A 389 -7.52 3.17 14.32
CA ILE A 389 -7.14 2.67 13.00
C ILE A 389 -6.88 3.84 12.04
N HIS A 390 -7.72 4.87 12.04
CA HIS A 390 -7.54 5.99 11.12
C HIS A 390 -6.41 6.94 11.53
N TYR A 391 -6.08 7.06 12.82
CA TYR A 391 -4.89 7.81 13.23
C TYR A 391 -3.59 7.11 12.82
N VAL A 392 -3.54 5.76 12.82
CA VAL A 392 -2.34 5.04 12.36
C VAL A 392 -2.32 4.82 10.85
N LEU A 393 -3.47 4.60 10.18
CA LEU A 393 -3.51 4.37 8.74
C LEU A 393 -3.62 5.68 7.94
N PHE A 394 -4.60 6.55 8.25
CA PHE A 394 -4.73 7.82 7.54
C PHE A 394 -3.69 8.83 8.04
N GLY A 395 -3.60 9.04 9.35
CA GLY A 395 -2.62 9.94 9.98
C GLY A 395 -1.18 9.46 9.86
N GLY A 396 -0.98 8.15 9.84
CA GLY A 396 0.30 7.50 9.56
C GLY A 396 0.48 7.22 8.06
N ALA A 397 -0.01 6.08 7.56
CA ALA A 397 0.35 5.59 6.23
C ALA A 397 0.02 6.60 5.11
N ILE A 398 -1.19 7.19 5.08
CA ILE A 398 -1.59 8.11 4.00
C ILE A 398 -0.80 9.42 4.03
N LEU A 399 -0.57 10.04 5.20
CA LEU A 399 0.26 11.25 5.26
C LEU A 399 1.70 10.96 4.85
N GLY A 400 2.26 9.80 5.23
CA GLY A 400 3.59 9.37 4.79
C GLY A 400 3.65 9.12 3.28
N ILE A 401 2.63 8.51 2.68
CA ILE A 401 2.49 8.31 1.24
C ILE A 401 2.43 9.67 0.51
N PHE A 402 1.63 10.62 0.99
CA PHE A 402 1.60 11.97 0.40
C PHE A 402 2.94 12.68 0.53
N SER A 403 3.64 12.53 1.66
CA SER A 403 5.01 13.04 1.79
C SER A 403 5.91 12.51 0.66
N GLY A 404 5.85 11.19 0.40
CA GLY A 404 6.58 10.53 -0.68
C GLY A 404 6.14 10.98 -2.07
N ILE A 405 4.83 11.11 -2.31
CA ILE A 405 4.32 11.60 -3.61
C ILE A 405 4.88 12.99 -3.89
N TYR A 406 4.77 13.95 -2.98
CA TYR A 406 5.30 15.30 -3.18
C TYR A 406 6.83 15.30 -3.32
N PHE A 407 7.54 14.40 -2.63
CA PHE A 407 9.00 14.30 -2.68
C PHE A 407 9.49 13.75 -4.01
N TRP A 408 8.93 12.64 -4.50
CA TRP A 408 9.38 11.97 -5.72
C TRP A 408 8.58 12.32 -6.98
N PHE A 409 7.51 13.11 -6.91
CA PHE A 409 6.78 13.57 -8.09
C PHE A 409 7.70 14.23 -9.13
N PRO A 410 8.67 15.09 -8.73
CA PRO A 410 9.66 15.63 -9.67
C PRO A 410 10.47 14.55 -10.38
N LYS A 411 10.87 13.49 -9.67
CA LYS A 411 11.61 12.38 -10.26
C LYS A 411 10.77 11.59 -11.26
N VAL A 412 9.48 11.41 -10.98
CA VAL A 412 8.56 10.64 -11.83
C VAL A 412 8.16 11.42 -13.10
N THR A 413 7.95 12.73 -13.00
CA THR A 413 7.31 13.53 -14.04
C THR A 413 8.22 14.59 -14.66
N GLY A 414 9.32 14.93 -14.02
CA GLY A 414 10.18 16.08 -14.38
C GLY A 414 9.60 17.44 -14.00
N LYS A 415 8.42 17.48 -13.35
CA LYS A 415 7.71 18.70 -12.96
C LYS A 415 7.55 18.83 -11.46
N LEU A 416 7.55 20.05 -10.93
CA LEU A 416 7.20 20.34 -9.55
C LEU A 416 5.68 20.43 -9.38
N LEU A 417 5.14 19.87 -8.32
CA LEU A 417 3.78 20.19 -7.87
C LEU A 417 3.73 21.62 -7.34
N ASN A 418 2.60 22.32 -7.58
CA ASN A 418 2.42 23.67 -7.09
C ASN A 418 2.44 23.70 -5.55
N GLU A 419 3.43 24.39 -5.00
CA GLU A 419 3.70 24.43 -3.55
C GLU A 419 2.54 25.09 -2.76
N LYS A 420 1.88 26.11 -3.32
CA LYS A 420 0.76 26.78 -2.66
C LYS A 420 -0.45 25.84 -2.54
N LEU A 421 -0.79 25.14 -3.62
CA LEU A 421 -1.86 24.13 -3.60
C LEU A 421 -1.47 22.96 -2.70
N GLY A 422 -0.19 22.57 -2.68
CA GLY A 422 0.32 21.53 -1.80
C GLY A 422 0.15 21.88 -0.32
N LYS A 423 0.45 23.10 0.08
CA LYS A 423 0.22 23.59 1.45
C LYS A 423 -1.26 23.65 1.82
N TYR A 424 -2.13 24.06 0.90
CA TYR A 424 -3.58 23.99 1.14
C TYR A 424 -4.04 22.55 1.29
N HIS A 425 -3.59 21.63 0.42
CA HIS A 425 -3.88 20.21 0.55
C HIS A 425 -3.47 19.68 1.93
N PHE A 426 -2.25 19.99 2.38
CA PHE A 426 -1.79 19.53 3.70
C PHE A 426 -2.68 20.07 4.84
N TRP A 427 -2.86 21.38 4.94
CA TRP A 427 -3.57 21.95 6.08
C TRP A 427 -5.04 21.55 6.13
N ILE A 428 -5.70 21.50 4.97
CA ILE A 428 -7.09 21.07 4.89
C ILE A 428 -7.21 19.58 5.23
N THR A 429 -6.28 18.73 4.75
CA THR A 429 -6.21 17.31 5.14
C THR A 429 -5.99 17.16 6.65
N PHE A 430 -5.05 17.88 7.21
CA PHE A 430 -4.70 17.81 8.63
C PHE A 430 -5.88 18.20 9.53
N VAL A 431 -6.55 19.29 9.22
CA VAL A 431 -7.75 19.74 9.95
C VAL A 431 -8.90 18.76 9.75
N GLY A 432 -9.20 18.39 8.50
CA GLY A 432 -10.30 17.49 8.17
C GLY A 432 -10.16 16.12 8.83
N MET A 433 -8.94 15.57 8.87
CA MET A 433 -8.64 14.31 9.55
C MET A 433 -8.97 14.38 11.05
N ASN A 434 -8.51 15.42 11.73
CA ASN A 434 -8.78 15.57 13.17
C ASN A 434 -10.28 15.78 13.45
N LEU A 435 -10.97 16.57 12.63
CA LEU A 435 -12.43 16.76 12.78
C LEU A 435 -13.21 15.48 12.50
N THR A 436 -12.71 14.62 11.61
CA THR A 436 -13.36 13.35 11.29
C THR A 436 -13.13 12.31 12.39
N PHE A 437 -11.87 12.05 12.75
CA PHE A 437 -11.52 10.86 13.53
C PHE A 437 -11.30 11.12 15.02
N PHE A 438 -10.95 12.34 15.45
CA PHE A 438 -10.76 12.61 16.87
C PHE A 438 -12.06 12.45 17.68
N PRO A 439 -13.23 12.96 17.20
CA PRO A 439 -14.51 12.77 17.90
C PRO A 439 -14.89 11.29 18.06
N MET A 440 -14.40 10.41 17.19
CA MET A 440 -14.70 8.98 17.27
C MET A 440 -14.09 8.29 18.50
N HIS A 441 -13.03 8.84 19.11
CA HIS A 441 -12.55 8.38 20.41
C HIS A 441 -13.63 8.56 21.49
N TYR A 442 -14.26 9.73 21.53
CA TYR A 442 -15.34 10.02 22.48
C TYR A 442 -16.61 9.21 22.19
N LEU A 443 -16.97 9.05 20.90
CA LEU A 443 -18.09 8.19 20.52
C LEU A 443 -17.89 6.76 21.02
N GLY A 444 -16.68 6.20 20.86
CA GLY A 444 -16.35 4.87 21.34
C GLY A 444 -16.33 4.76 22.88
N MET A 445 -15.76 5.77 23.57
CA MET A 445 -15.79 5.81 25.04
C MET A 445 -17.21 5.94 25.60
N ASN A 446 -18.12 6.57 24.85
CA ASN A 446 -19.54 6.65 25.17
C ASN A 446 -20.34 5.43 24.69
N GLY A 447 -19.68 4.35 24.30
CA GLY A 447 -20.28 3.06 23.99
C GLY A 447 -20.83 2.91 22.56
N MET A 448 -20.57 3.85 21.63
CA MET A 448 -21.02 3.69 20.24
C MET A 448 -20.31 2.50 19.57
N PRO A 449 -21.04 1.41 19.20
CA PRO A 449 -20.46 0.27 18.52
C PRO A 449 -20.04 0.63 17.08
N ARG A 450 -18.97 0.01 16.57
CA ARG A 450 -18.65 0.06 15.15
C ARG A 450 -19.70 -0.74 14.33
N ARG A 451 -19.81 -0.44 13.04
CA ARG A 451 -20.68 -1.16 12.08
C ARG A 451 -22.19 -0.99 12.30
N ILE A 452 -22.62 -0.14 13.23
CA ILE A 452 -24.06 0.19 13.33
C ILE A 452 -24.46 1.12 12.19
N TYR A 453 -25.62 0.84 11.60
CA TYR A 453 -26.09 1.62 10.47
C TYR A 453 -26.92 2.84 10.89
N THR A 454 -27.46 2.85 12.11
CA THR A 454 -28.23 3.95 12.69
C THR A 454 -28.09 3.99 14.21
N TYR A 455 -28.53 5.06 14.84
CA TYR A 455 -28.53 5.22 16.30
C TYR A 455 -29.70 6.11 16.73
N ALA A 456 -30.09 6.02 18.01
CA ALA A 456 -31.17 6.81 18.61
C ALA A 456 -30.63 8.08 19.28
N THR A 457 -31.43 9.15 19.30
CA THR A 457 -31.05 10.46 19.82
C THR A 457 -30.70 10.43 21.32
N GLU A 458 -31.34 9.55 22.09
CA GLU A 458 -31.11 9.43 23.55
C GLU A 458 -29.68 9.06 23.93
N TYR A 459 -28.87 8.51 23.01
CA TYR A 459 -27.47 8.18 23.28
C TYR A 459 -26.55 9.43 23.29
N GLY A 460 -27.00 10.58 22.79
CA GLY A 460 -26.23 11.81 22.78
C GLY A 460 -25.01 11.81 21.84
N TRP A 461 -25.00 10.97 20.81
CA TRP A 461 -23.89 10.86 19.84
C TRP A 461 -23.99 11.83 18.66
N ASP A 462 -25.08 12.59 18.56
CA ASP A 462 -25.50 13.40 17.40
C ASP A 462 -24.43 14.41 16.99
N ASN A 463 -24.03 15.27 17.93
CA ASN A 463 -23.08 16.37 17.65
C ASN A 463 -21.70 15.84 17.22
N LEU A 464 -21.22 14.75 17.83
CA LEU A 464 -19.94 14.15 17.49
C LEU A 464 -19.97 13.46 16.13
N ASN A 465 -21.09 12.80 15.78
CA ASN A 465 -21.28 12.22 14.45
C ASN A 465 -21.42 13.29 13.36
N ALA A 466 -22.16 14.36 13.63
CA ALA A 466 -22.27 15.51 12.73
C ALA A 466 -20.90 16.15 12.47
N LEU A 467 -20.10 16.38 13.55
CA LEU A 467 -18.74 16.90 13.44
C LEU A 467 -17.82 15.99 12.62
N SER A 468 -17.88 14.67 12.87
CA SER A 468 -17.11 13.67 12.09
C SER A 468 -17.50 13.69 10.60
N SER A 469 -18.78 13.84 10.30
CA SER A 469 -19.28 13.90 8.91
C SER A 469 -18.90 15.21 8.23
N PHE A 470 -18.91 16.34 8.94
CA PHE A 470 -18.38 17.60 8.44
C PHE A 470 -16.88 17.52 8.15
N GLY A 471 -16.10 16.89 9.04
CA GLY A 471 -14.68 16.61 8.82
C GLY A 471 -14.42 15.82 7.53
N TYR A 472 -15.26 14.84 7.22
CA TYR A 472 -15.17 14.08 5.96
C TYR A 472 -15.33 15.00 4.73
N VAL A 473 -16.26 15.94 4.75
CA VAL A 473 -16.43 16.91 3.64
C VAL A 473 -15.15 17.73 3.44
N ILE A 474 -14.49 18.12 4.52
CA ILE A 474 -13.20 18.84 4.46
C ILE A 474 -12.11 17.94 3.84
N LEU A 475 -12.05 16.65 4.21
CA LEU A 475 -11.12 15.68 3.58
C LEU A 475 -11.40 15.51 2.09
N PHE A 476 -12.66 15.46 1.68
CA PHE A 476 -13.03 15.39 0.27
C PHE A 476 -12.53 16.63 -0.50
N ILE A 477 -12.71 17.84 0.05
CA ILE A 477 -12.18 19.09 -0.53
C ILE A 477 -10.66 19.04 -0.66
N ALA A 478 -9.96 18.55 0.36
CA ALA A 478 -8.50 18.38 0.31
C ALA A 478 -8.08 17.49 -0.86
N MET A 479 -8.79 16.39 -1.09
CA MET A 479 -8.51 15.47 -2.18
C MET A 479 -8.74 16.09 -3.56
N VAL A 480 -9.81 16.88 -3.71
CA VAL A 480 -10.05 17.66 -4.94
C VAL A 480 -8.89 18.63 -5.21
N ILE A 481 -8.41 19.33 -4.18
CA ILE A 481 -7.24 20.24 -4.31
C ILE A 481 -6.00 19.46 -4.77
N PHE A 482 -5.75 18.27 -4.23
CA PHE A 482 -4.64 17.43 -4.64
C PHE A 482 -4.76 17.04 -6.12
N ILE A 483 -5.92 16.56 -6.56
CA ILE A 483 -6.17 16.17 -7.96
C ILE A 483 -5.96 17.37 -8.89
N VAL A 484 -6.50 18.53 -8.54
CA VAL A 484 -6.29 19.77 -9.30
C VAL A 484 -4.81 20.12 -9.38
N ASN A 485 -4.08 20.01 -8.26
CA ASN A 485 -2.63 20.26 -8.23
C ASN A 485 -1.89 19.33 -9.20
N VAL A 486 -2.17 18.03 -9.16
CA VAL A 486 -1.53 17.05 -10.06
C VAL A 486 -1.83 17.39 -11.52
N ILE A 487 -3.10 17.60 -11.90
CA ILE A 487 -3.50 17.86 -13.29
C ILE A 487 -2.88 19.16 -13.81
N THR A 488 -2.91 20.23 -13.03
CA THR A 488 -2.35 21.52 -13.46
C THR A 488 -0.83 21.48 -13.54
N SER A 489 -0.17 20.82 -12.59
CA SER A 489 1.30 20.71 -12.59
C SER A 489 1.83 19.81 -13.71
N LEU A 490 1.12 18.74 -14.08
CA LEU A 490 1.48 17.92 -15.24
C LEU A 490 1.39 18.72 -16.56
N LYS A 491 0.44 19.66 -16.67
CA LYS A 491 0.23 20.45 -17.89
C LYS A 491 1.17 21.65 -17.99
N SER A 492 1.37 22.37 -16.88
CA SER A 492 2.05 23.67 -16.86
C SER A 492 2.93 23.90 -15.62
N GLY A 493 3.32 22.83 -14.93
CA GLY A 493 4.21 22.91 -13.77
C GLY A 493 5.62 23.34 -14.16
N GLU A 494 6.34 23.89 -13.18
CA GLU A 494 7.75 24.28 -13.30
C GLU A 494 8.62 23.03 -13.52
N ASP A 495 9.63 23.15 -14.38
CA ASP A 495 10.62 22.08 -14.58
C ASP A 495 11.47 21.91 -13.33
N ALA A 496 11.51 20.66 -12.83
CA ALA A 496 12.13 20.37 -11.55
C ALA A 496 13.66 20.21 -11.61
N GLY A 497 14.22 20.00 -12.80
CA GLY A 497 15.60 19.54 -12.92
C GLY A 497 15.76 18.12 -12.36
N HIS A 498 17.00 17.71 -12.11
CA HIS A 498 17.29 16.36 -11.63
C HIS A 498 17.25 16.23 -10.09
N ASP A 499 17.52 17.29 -9.35
CA ASP A 499 17.60 17.31 -7.87
C ASP A 499 17.07 18.62 -7.27
N PRO A 500 15.75 18.81 -7.24
CA PRO A 500 15.15 20.07 -6.76
C PRO A 500 15.25 20.27 -5.24
N TRP A 501 15.58 19.21 -4.50
CA TRP A 501 15.59 19.22 -3.03
C TRP A 501 16.98 19.27 -2.42
N ASN A 502 18.03 19.19 -3.23
CA ASN A 502 19.40 18.97 -2.77
C ASN A 502 19.48 17.73 -1.85
N ALA A 503 18.90 16.63 -2.28
CA ALA A 503 18.70 15.42 -1.51
C ALA A 503 19.95 14.49 -1.53
N PRO A 504 20.05 13.53 -0.57
CA PRO A 504 21.21 12.66 -0.42
C PRO A 504 21.23 11.40 -1.30
N GLY A 505 20.07 10.99 -1.86
CA GLY A 505 19.86 9.68 -2.48
C GLY A 505 20.45 9.56 -3.89
N LEU A 506 20.72 8.32 -4.32
CA LEU A 506 21.24 8.00 -5.66
C LEU A 506 20.24 8.33 -6.78
N GLU A 507 18.95 8.23 -6.53
CA GLU A 507 17.91 8.55 -7.49
C GLU A 507 18.02 9.98 -8.04
N TRP A 508 18.67 10.87 -7.29
CA TRP A 508 18.87 12.27 -7.69
C TRP A 508 20.12 12.52 -8.53
N THR A 509 20.93 11.46 -8.75
CA THR A 509 22.13 11.56 -9.62
C THR A 509 21.82 11.37 -11.10
N ILE A 510 20.60 11.06 -11.47
CA ILE A 510 20.14 10.80 -12.84
C ILE A 510 19.02 11.76 -13.24
N ALA A 511 18.73 11.83 -14.54
CA ALA A 511 17.70 12.71 -15.10
C ALA A 511 16.32 12.50 -14.46
N SER A 512 15.44 13.49 -14.57
CA SER A 512 14.03 13.43 -14.17
C SER A 512 13.15 13.79 -15.38
N PRO A 513 12.35 12.86 -15.90
CA PRO A 513 12.24 11.43 -15.55
C PRO A 513 13.52 10.63 -15.84
N PRO A 514 13.74 9.50 -15.14
CA PRO A 514 14.88 8.63 -15.42
C PRO A 514 14.77 7.96 -16.80
N PRO A 515 15.90 7.69 -17.48
CA PRO A 515 15.91 6.90 -18.71
C PRO A 515 15.46 5.46 -18.42
N VAL A 516 15.13 4.70 -19.48
CA VAL A 516 14.63 3.31 -19.36
C VAL A 516 15.62 2.43 -18.58
N TYR A 517 16.91 2.62 -18.80
CA TYR A 517 18.00 1.87 -18.17
C TYR A 517 18.45 2.41 -16.80
N ASN A 518 17.81 3.43 -16.25
CA ASN A 518 18.16 4.14 -15.01
C ASN A 518 19.57 4.75 -15.04
N PHE A 519 20.60 3.92 -14.93
CA PHE A 519 22.01 4.31 -14.83
C PHE A 519 22.79 3.86 -16.07
N SER A 520 23.42 4.81 -16.76
CA SER A 520 24.37 4.48 -17.82
C SER A 520 25.59 3.73 -17.26
N ASP A 521 26.14 4.26 -16.17
CA ASP A 521 27.21 3.67 -15.39
C ASP A 521 26.70 3.38 -13.98
N LEU A 522 27.01 2.17 -13.47
CA LEU A 522 26.60 1.82 -12.11
C LEU A 522 27.33 2.70 -11.10
N PRO A 523 26.62 3.39 -10.20
CA PRO A 523 27.25 4.26 -9.21
C PRO A 523 28.04 3.44 -8.19
N VAL A 524 29.15 4.00 -7.69
CA VAL A 524 29.90 3.43 -6.57
C VAL A 524 29.52 4.17 -5.28
N VAL A 525 29.08 3.43 -4.28
CA VAL A 525 28.56 3.98 -3.02
C VAL A 525 29.64 3.94 -1.94
N GLU A 526 30.09 5.10 -1.49
CA GLU A 526 31.13 5.24 -0.46
C GLU A 526 30.55 5.44 0.95
N GLY A 527 29.29 5.85 1.08
CA GLY A 527 28.64 6.12 2.36
C GLY A 527 27.12 6.10 2.30
N ARG A 528 26.46 6.45 3.41
CA ARG A 528 24.98 6.42 3.54
C ARG A 528 24.26 7.49 2.74
N ASP A 529 24.88 8.66 2.57
CA ASP A 529 24.34 9.81 1.87
C ASP A 529 25.15 10.05 0.59
N PRO A 530 25.09 9.14 -0.41
CA PRO A 530 26.06 9.07 -1.50
C PRO A 530 26.11 10.35 -2.33
N TYR A 531 24.97 10.96 -2.63
CA TYR A 531 24.96 12.16 -3.45
C TYR A 531 25.44 13.39 -2.68
N TRP A 532 25.18 13.48 -1.37
CA TRP A 532 25.78 14.54 -0.56
C TRP A 532 27.32 14.40 -0.45
N ILE A 533 27.85 13.17 -0.41
CA ILE A 533 29.30 12.92 -0.43
C ILE A 533 29.90 13.45 -1.74
N ILE A 534 29.28 13.11 -2.88
CA ILE A 534 29.72 13.57 -4.20
C ILE A 534 29.70 15.10 -4.29
N LYS A 535 28.59 15.74 -3.87
CA LYS A 535 28.46 17.21 -3.88
C LYS A 535 29.48 17.89 -2.98
N ARG A 536 29.69 17.40 -1.76
CA ARG A 536 30.67 17.96 -0.81
C ARG A 536 32.10 17.86 -1.36
N ARG A 537 32.42 16.73 -2.03
CA ARG A 537 33.72 16.57 -2.69
C ARG A 537 33.91 17.61 -3.79
N ALA A 538 32.93 17.79 -4.66
CA ALA A 538 32.98 18.80 -5.72
C ALA A 538 33.20 20.22 -5.16
N ILE A 539 32.48 20.60 -4.09
CA ILE A 539 32.64 21.89 -3.41
C ILE A 539 34.07 22.03 -2.84
N ALA A 540 34.55 21.00 -2.16
CA ALA A 540 35.90 21.03 -1.57
C ALA A 540 37.02 21.14 -2.62
N GLU A 541 36.79 20.60 -3.82
CA GLU A 541 37.73 20.68 -4.95
C GLU A 541 37.51 21.94 -5.82
N GLY A 542 36.60 22.84 -5.45
CA GLY A 542 36.28 24.05 -6.22
C GLY A 542 35.67 23.78 -7.60
N LYS A 543 35.05 22.59 -7.78
CA LYS A 543 34.37 22.19 -8.99
C LYS A 543 32.89 22.57 -8.96
N GLU A 544 32.29 22.69 -10.13
CA GLU A 544 30.82 22.81 -10.24
C GLU A 544 30.11 21.58 -9.63
N LEU A 545 28.89 21.81 -9.13
CA LEU A 545 28.06 20.70 -8.64
C LEU A 545 27.76 19.72 -9.77
N PRO A 546 27.82 18.41 -9.51
CA PRO A 546 27.62 17.41 -10.54
C PRO A 546 26.19 17.49 -11.11
N GLY A 547 26.07 17.54 -12.43
CA GLY A 547 24.84 17.35 -13.14
C GLY A 547 24.37 15.88 -13.11
N PRO A 548 23.24 15.59 -13.76
CA PRO A 548 22.79 14.20 -13.91
C PRO A 548 23.76 13.41 -14.80
N GLN A 549 23.79 12.08 -14.61
CA GLN A 549 24.57 11.21 -15.51
C GLN A 549 24.19 11.46 -16.97
N ALA A 550 25.19 11.40 -17.84
CA ALA A 550 24.99 11.56 -19.27
C ALA A 550 24.05 10.46 -19.84
N LEU A 551 23.16 10.87 -20.73
CA LEU A 551 22.31 9.93 -21.42
C LEU A 551 23.10 9.18 -22.50
N VAL A 552 22.87 7.88 -22.60
CA VAL A 552 23.43 7.00 -23.63
C VAL A 552 22.31 6.44 -24.52
N ASP A 553 22.65 5.93 -25.68
CA ASP A 553 21.67 5.24 -26.53
C ASP A 553 21.14 4.00 -25.78
N PRO A 554 19.83 3.86 -25.53
CA PRO A 554 19.25 2.71 -24.86
C PRO A 554 19.61 1.35 -25.50
N SER A 555 19.91 1.32 -26.79
CA SER A 555 20.32 0.11 -27.50
C SER A 555 21.69 -0.43 -27.04
N THR A 556 22.53 0.41 -26.42
CA THR A 556 23.83 0.01 -25.87
C THR A 556 23.75 -0.62 -24.49
N VAL A 557 22.58 -0.55 -23.84
CA VAL A 557 22.35 -1.13 -22.51
C VAL A 557 21.47 -2.37 -22.65
N HIS A 558 21.96 -3.47 -22.09
CA HIS A 558 21.22 -4.73 -22.11
C HIS A 558 20.01 -4.66 -21.16
N LEU A 559 18.80 -4.69 -21.71
CA LEU A 559 17.53 -4.68 -21.00
C LEU A 559 16.63 -5.82 -21.49
N PRO A 560 15.75 -6.37 -20.64
CA PRO A 560 14.81 -7.40 -21.07
C PRO A 560 13.78 -6.85 -22.07
N ASP A 561 13.42 -7.68 -23.04
CA ASP A 561 12.40 -7.35 -24.02
C ASP A 561 10.98 -7.32 -23.42
N PRO A 562 10.09 -6.46 -23.93
CA PRO A 562 8.67 -6.47 -23.57
C PRO A 562 8.02 -7.83 -23.78
N SER A 563 7.08 -8.21 -22.92
CA SER A 563 6.34 -9.48 -23.00
C SER A 563 4.86 -9.27 -22.69
N TYR A 564 3.98 -9.90 -23.45
CA TYR A 564 2.54 -9.92 -23.19
C TYR A 564 2.08 -11.13 -22.36
N TRP A 565 2.94 -12.13 -22.17
CA TRP A 565 2.61 -13.36 -21.45
C TRP A 565 2.21 -13.13 -19.99
N PRO A 566 2.83 -12.19 -19.26
CA PRO A 566 2.37 -11.84 -17.91
C PRO A 566 0.90 -11.40 -17.85
N ALA A 567 0.50 -10.52 -18.77
CA ALA A 567 -0.89 -10.06 -18.86
C ALA A 567 -1.85 -11.18 -19.30
N PHE A 568 -1.44 -12.00 -20.28
CA PHE A 568 -2.21 -13.15 -20.72
C PHE A 568 -2.44 -14.18 -19.61
N THR A 569 -1.39 -14.51 -18.84
CA THR A 569 -1.49 -15.46 -17.71
C THR A 569 -2.43 -14.90 -16.62
N SER A 570 -2.35 -13.62 -16.33
CA SER A 570 -3.23 -12.96 -15.36
C SER A 570 -4.69 -12.90 -15.84
N LEU A 571 -4.92 -12.74 -17.14
CA LEU A 571 -6.26 -12.86 -17.73
C LEU A 571 -6.80 -14.28 -17.56
N GLY A 572 -5.96 -15.30 -17.76
CA GLY A 572 -6.30 -16.69 -17.46
C GLY A 572 -6.73 -16.89 -16.01
N LEU A 573 -6.02 -16.28 -15.05
CA LEU A 573 -6.40 -16.28 -13.63
C LEU A 573 -7.73 -15.59 -13.37
N LEU A 574 -8.00 -14.46 -14.02
CA LEU A 574 -9.29 -13.77 -13.91
C LEU A 574 -10.45 -14.65 -14.42
N ILE A 575 -10.28 -15.31 -15.58
CA ILE A 575 -11.26 -16.23 -16.12
C ILE A 575 -11.43 -17.45 -15.21
N PHE A 576 -10.34 -17.99 -14.65
CA PHE A 576 -10.37 -19.07 -13.68
C PHE A 576 -11.21 -18.70 -12.44
N ALA A 577 -10.95 -17.55 -11.85
CA ALA A 577 -11.69 -17.03 -10.70
C ALA A 577 -13.19 -16.82 -11.03
N THR A 578 -13.47 -16.14 -12.14
CA THR A 578 -14.85 -15.88 -12.60
C THR A 578 -15.60 -17.17 -12.89
N GLY A 579 -14.89 -18.21 -13.33
CA GLY A 579 -15.47 -19.51 -13.62
C GLY A 579 -16.09 -20.20 -12.40
N PHE A 580 -15.64 -19.91 -11.18
CA PHE A 580 -16.26 -20.41 -9.95
C PHE A 580 -17.55 -19.68 -9.58
N MET A 581 -17.77 -18.49 -10.14
CA MET A 581 -19.00 -17.71 -9.92
C MET A 581 -20.16 -18.14 -10.83
N ILE A 582 -19.86 -18.94 -11.86
CA ILE A 582 -20.82 -19.32 -12.90
C ILE A 582 -20.96 -20.84 -12.94
N GLU A 583 -22.08 -21.34 -12.43
CA GLU A 583 -22.43 -22.74 -12.51
C GLU A 583 -23.10 -23.05 -13.84
N ILE A 584 -22.42 -23.75 -14.72
CA ILE A 584 -22.98 -24.28 -15.96
C ILE A 584 -22.71 -25.80 -15.96
N PRO A 585 -23.61 -26.61 -15.40
CA PRO A 585 -23.41 -28.04 -15.34
C PRO A 585 -23.40 -28.64 -16.75
N VAL A 586 -22.20 -29.10 -17.17
CA VAL A 586 -22.03 -29.84 -18.42
C VAL A 586 -21.54 -31.23 -18.06
N TRP A 587 -22.38 -32.23 -18.21
CA TRP A 587 -22.15 -33.61 -17.79
C TRP A 587 -21.84 -33.66 -16.27
N PHE A 588 -20.61 -34.05 -15.90
CA PHE A 588 -20.13 -34.12 -14.52
C PHE A 588 -19.31 -32.88 -14.11
N VAL A 589 -19.18 -31.91 -15.00
CA VAL A 589 -18.36 -30.68 -14.75
C VAL A 589 -19.26 -29.54 -14.32
N LYS A 590 -19.10 -29.08 -13.06
CA LYS A 590 -19.86 -27.97 -12.50
C LYS A 590 -19.33 -26.59 -12.96
N TYR A 591 -18.01 -26.48 -13.13
CA TYR A 591 -17.32 -25.23 -13.43
C TYR A 591 -16.46 -25.26 -14.70
N PRO A 592 -17.05 -25.42 -15.90
CA PRO A 592 -16.27 -25.56 -17.14
C PRO A 592 -15.45 -24.31 -17.49
N ILE A 593 -15.94 -23.10 -17.14
CA ILE A 593 -15.22 -21.85 -17.38
C ILE A 593 -13.95 -21.77 -16.52
N ALA A 594 -13.96 -22.26 -15.28
CA ALA A 594 -12.77 -22.33 -14.45
C ALA A 594 -11.70 -23.28 -15.08
N ILE A 595 -12.11 -24.39 -15.66
CA ILE A 595 -11.19 -25.30 -16.38
C ILE A 595 -10.54 -24.58 -17.57
N VAL A 596 -11.32 -23.83 -18.36
CA VAL A 596 -10.77 -23.05 -19.48
C VAL A 596 -9.78 -22.01 -18.97
N GLY A 597 -10.12 -21.27 -17.90
CA GLY A 597 -9.19 -20.33 -17.26
C GLY A 597 -7.89 -20.98 -16.79
N GLY A 598 -7.98 -22.15 -16.13
CA GLY A 598 -6.82 -22.94 -15.72
C GLY A 598 -5.93 -23.39 -16.89
N LEU A 599 -6.53 -23.82 -18.00
CA LEU A 599 -5.79 -24.14 -19.22
C LEU A 599 -5.08 -22.93 -19.82
N LEU A 600 -5.72 -21.75 -19.82
CA LEU A 600 -5.07 -20.50 -20.26
C LEU A 600 -3.87 -20.12 -19.38
N VAL A 601 -4.00 -20.28 -18.05
CA VAL A 601 -2.88 -20.09 -17.12
C VAL A 601 -1.74 -21.03 -17.45
N PHE A 602 -2.03 -22.31 -17.64
CA PHE A 602 -1.03 -23.33 -17.97
C PHE A 602 -0.30 -23.01 -19.29
N VAL A 603 -1.05 -22.68 -20.34
CA VAL A 603 -0.49 -22.26 -21.65
C VAL A 603 0.35 -21.00 -21.48
N GLY A 604 -0.15 -20.01 -20.73
CA GLY A 604 0.56 -18.76 -20.45
C GLY A 604 1.90 -19.00 -19.76
N ILE A 605 1.93 -19.84 -18.73
CA ILE A 605 3.17 -20.19 -18.01
C ILE A 605 4.15 -20.94 -18.93
N LEU A 606 3.68 -21.93 -19.69
CA LEU A 606 4.53 -22.67 -20.63
C LEU A 606 5.14 -21.77 -21.70
N ALA A 607 4.33 -20.92 -22.31
CA ALA A 607 4.80 -20.02 -23.35
C ALA A 607 5.77 -18.97 -22.78
N TRP A 608 5.48 -18.43 -21.59
CA TRP A 608 6.37 -17.51 -20.91
C TRP A 608 7.71 -18.14 -20.52
N SER A 609 7.70 -19.37 -19.99
CA SER A 609 8.94 -20.08 -19.62
C SER A 609 9.87 -20.38 -20.80
N ASN A 610 9.31 -20.48 -22.02
CA ASN A 610 10.06 -20.70 -23.25
C ASN A 610 10.42 -19.39 -23.98
N GLU A 611 9.94 -18.23 -23.53
CA GLU A 611 10.25 -16.94 -24.16
C GLU A 611 11.66 -16.48 -23.77
N PRO A 612 12.59 -16.21 -24.72
CA PRO A 612 13.92 -15.72 -24.40
C PRO A 612 13.85 -14.36 -23.69
N ILE A 613 14.74 -14.13 -22.72
CA ILE A 613 14.79 -12.88 -21.95
C ILE A 613 15.10 -11.71 -22.88
N THR A 614 16.01 -11.90 -23.80
CA THR A 614 16.37 -10.95 -24.86
C THR A 614 16.33 -11.68 -26.20
N ARG A 615 15.70 -11.07 -27.20
CA ARG A 615 15.75 -11.58 -28.57
C ARG A 615 17.07 -11.15 -29.20
N GLU A 616 17.81 -12.11 -29.78
CA GLU A 616 18.94 -11.75 -30.63
C GLU A 616 18.42 -10.83 -31.73
N LYS A 617 18.90 -9.58 -31.76
CA LYS A 617 18.68 -8.72 -32.92
C LYS A 617 19.54 -9.33 -34.05
N ASN A 618 18.91 -10.01 -35.00
CA ASN A 618 19.57 -10.35 -36.26
C ASN A 618 20.05 -9.05 -36.88
N HIS A 619 21.38 -8.84 -36.87
CA HIS A 619 22.07 -7.77 -37.54
C HIS A 619 22.11 -8.00 -39.06
#